data_cdfee42ff41e0445204ae1c9edadbb1a
#
_entry.id   cdfee42ff41e0445204ae1c9edadbb1a
#
_cell.length_a   1.000
_cell.length_b   1.000
_cell.length_c   1.000
_cell.angle_alpha   90.00
_cell.angle_beta   90.00
_cell.angle_gamma   90.00
#
_symmetry.space_group_name_H-M   'P 1'
#
loop_
_entity.id
_entity.type
_entity.pdbx_description
1 polymer ?
#
loop_
_entity_poly.entity_id
_entity_poly.type
_entity_poly.pdbx_seq_one_letter_code
_entity_poly.pdbx_strand_id
1 'polypeptide(L)'
;MRLAWVSFDVMGRDCLAAAAQAGAEVVAVVTLPGPIEPDRSGQCSFDEIAAELGARLIETADVNSPDTIAALRQAEPDMIFVVGWSQLVLDEFIRLPPQGVFGMHPTLLPRHRGRAAIPWAILSGLAKTGVTLFEISDGTADSGAIVGQVEVPIARDETAETLYAKVTDAHLELVRRYVPELLDGSAPRIPQDTRRASAWPKRTPADGIIDWETRAPYLYDWVRAQTRPYPGAFTYLGDDKVVVWRARPVEVAERVAAGTIVGHEGDMAVVACGEGGLVLEEVEGVTGPLPVGARLG
;
A
#
# COMPACT_ATOMS: atom_id res chain seq x y z
N MET A 1 23.47 -12.27 12.81
CA MET A 1 23.56 -10.96 12.10
C MET A 1 22.54 -10.01 12.69
N ARG A 2 22.98 -8.78 12.86
CA ARG A 2 22.24 -7.67 13.48
C ARG A 2 21.38 -6.99 12.41
N LEU A 3 20.07 -6.91 12.64
CA LEU A 3 19.10 -6.38 11.70
C LEU A 3 18.53 -5.04 12.22
N ALA A 4 18.52 -3.99 11.39
CA ALA A 4 17.66 -2.84 11.62
C ALA A 4 16.42 -2.93 10.72
N TRP A 5 15.29 -2.42 11.23
CA TRP A 5 14.01 -2.46 10.52
C TRP A 5 13.42 -1.06 10.40
N VAL A 6 12.97 -0.69 9.20
CA VAL A 6 12.36 0.60 8.92
C VAL A 6 10.94 0.38 8.43
N SER A 7 9.97 0.80 9.21
CA SER A 7 8.55 0.69 8.87
C SER A 7 7.69 1.61 9.73
N PHE A 8 6.45 1.84 9.30
CA PHE A 8 5.45 2.55 10.10
C PHE A 8 4.06 1.89 10.08
N ASP A 9 3.89 0.80 9.31
CA ASP A 9 2.58 0.19 9.09
C ASP A 9 2.46 -1.23 9.68
N VAL A 10 1.22 -1.70 9.80
CA VAL A 10 0.89 -3.02 10.36
C VAL A 10 1.58 -4.14 9.59
N MET A 11 1.59 -4.09 8.25
CA MET A 11 2.25 -5.10 7.44
C MET A 11 3.75 -5.18 7.73
N GLY A 12 4.42 -4.03 7.84
CA GLY A 12 5.84 -3.98 8.18
C GLY A 12 6.13 -4.44 9.61
N ARG A 13 5.24 -4.19 10.56
CA ARG A 13 5.35 -4.72 11.93
C ARG A 13 5.22 -6.25 11.96
N ASP A 14 4.26 -6.80 11.24
CA ASP A 14 4.07 -8.26 11.16
C ASP A 14 5.24 -8.94 10.45
N CYS A 15 5.82 -8.28 9.43
CA CYS A 15 7.05 -8.73 8.79
C CYS A 15 8.26 -8.68 9.72
N LEU A 16 8.38 -7.65 10.57
CA LEU A 16 9.42 -7.56 11.61
C LEU A 16 9.33 -8.74 12.59
N ALA A 17 8.12 -9.02 13.08
CA ALA A 17 7.89 -10.17 13.96
C ALA A 17 8.31 -11.49 13.29
N ALA A 18 7.95 -11.67 12.01
CA ALA A 18 8.34 -12.85 11.24
C ALA A 18 9.86 -12.93 11.03
N ALA A 19 10.55 -11.80 10.81
CA ALA A 19 12.01 -11.77 10.67
C ALA A 19 12.72 -12.16 11.97
N ALA A 20 12.24 -11.66 13.12
CA ALA A 20 12.77 -12.06 14.43
C ALA A 20 12.55 -13.55 14.70
N GLN A 21 11.36 -14.09 14.39
CA GLN A 21 11.07 -15.54 14.49
C GLN A 21 11.95 -16.39 13.57
N ALA A 22 12.37 -15.83 12.43
CA ALA A 22 13.28 -16.47 11.49
C ALA A 22 14.76 -16.42 11.92
N GLY A 23 15.06 -15.86 13.11
CA GLY A 23 16.39 -15.86 13.72
C GLY A 23 17.19 -14.58 13.54
N ALA A 24 16.57 -13.49 13.07
CA ALA A 24 17.23 -12.20 13.01
C ALA A 24 17.37 -11.57 14.42
N GLU A 25 18.55 -11.09 14.76
CA GLU A 25 18.79 -10.25 15.94
C GLU A 25 18.44 -8.80 15.61
N VAL A 26 17.26 -8.36 16.02
CA VAL A 26 16.81 -6.99 15.73
C VAL A 26 17.44 -6.01 16.71
N VAL A 27 18.26 -5.08 16.22
CA VAL A 27 19.01 -4.12 17.05
C VAL A 27 18.43 -2.70 17.03
N ALA A 28 17.69 -2.36 15.98
CA ALA A 28 17.00 -1.07 15.87
C ALA A 28 15.71 -1.17 15.05
N VAL A 29 14.73 -0.40 15.44
CA VAL A 29 13.47 -0.18 14.71
C VAL A 29 13.32 1.31 14.45
N VAL A 30 13.19 1.70 13.18
CA VAL A 30 12.97 3.08 12.76
C VAL A 30 11.51 3.22 12.35
N THR A 31 10.80 4.19 12.94
CA THR A 31 9.39 4.44 12.66
C THR A 31 9.06 5.93 12.63
N LEU A 32 7.84 6.27 12.24
CA LEU A 32 7.38 7.66 12.26
C LEU A 32 7.09 8.12 13.69
N PRO A 33 7.40 9.38 14.02
CA PRO A 33 7.13 9.94 15.34
C PRO A 33 5.65 10.29 15.53
N GLY A 34 5.22 10.34 16.78
CA GLY A 34 3.95 10.94 17.19
C GLY A 34 2.73 10.03 17.01
N PRO A 35 1.53 10.61 17.16
CA PRO A 35 0.29 9.85 17.12
C PRO A 35 0.02 9.26 15.73
N ILE A 36 -0.75 8.17 15.70
CA ILE A 36 -1.23 7.57 14.47
C ILE A 36 -2.11 8.57 13.72
N GLU A 37 -1.74 8.89 12.47
CA GLU A 37 -2.47 9.82 11.63
C GLU A 37 -3.55 9.07 10.82
N PRO A 38 -4.84 9.50 10.88
CA PRO A 38 -5.93 8.81 10.17
C PRO A 38 -5.73 8.69 8.65
N ASP A 39 -5.03 9.67 8.05
CA ASP A 39 -4.79 9.72 6.60
C ASP A 39 -3.62 8.83 6.15
N ARG A 40 -2.92 8.19 7.07
CA ARG A 40 -1.83 7.25 6.77
C ARG A 40 -2.32 5.82 6.88
N SER A 41 -2.62 5.22 5.75
CA SER A 41 -3.10 3.84 5.67
C SER A 41 -2.18 2.88 6.42
N GLY A 42 -2.74 2.15 7.40
CA GLY A 42 -2.06 1.09 8.12
C GLY A 42 -1.05 1.53 9.18
N GLN A 43 -0.87 2.83 9.47
CA GLN A 43 0.07 3.27 10.51
C GLN A 43 -0.25 2.61 11.85
N CYS A 44 0.79 2.14 12.55
CA CYS A 44 0.69 1.54 13.89
C CYS A 44 1.90 1.87 14.76
N SER A 45 1.79 1.64 16.09
CA SER A 45 2.92 1.73 17.01
C SER A 45 3.88 0.53 16.85
N PHE A 46 5.16 0.81 17.08
CA PHE A 46 6.24 -0.16 17.16
C PHE A 46 6.85 -0.26 18.57
N ASP A 47 6.32 0.45 19.57
CA ASP A 47 6.85 0.49 20.93
C ASP A 47 6.92 -0.89 21.58
N GLU A 48 5.81 -1.63 21.55
CA GLU A 48 5.71 -2.94 22.18
C GLU A 48 6.69 -3.94 21.55
N ILE A 49 6.65 -4.06 20.22
CA ILE A 49 7.51 -5.03 19.52
C ILE A 49 9.00 -4.66 19.63
N ALA A 50 9.36 -3.38 19.62
CA ALA A 50 10.73 -2.95 19.83
C ALA A 50 11.22 -3.30 21.24
N ALA A 51 10.38 -3.08 22.26
CA ALA A 51 10.67 -3.44 23.65
C ALA A 51 10.81 -4.96 23.85
N GLU A 52 9.90 -5.75 23.27
CA GLU A 52 9.93 -7.22 23.32
C GLU A 52 11.22 -7.79 22.70
N LEU A 53 11.68 -7.19 21.59
CA LEU A 53 12.90 -7.59 20.90
C LEU A 53 14.18 -7.01 21.52
N GLY A 54 14.07 -6.10 22.51
CA GLY A 54 15.20 -5.38 23.06
C GLY A 54 15.88 -4.45 22.06
N ALA A 55 15.16 -4.06 21.01
CA ALA A 55 15.65 -3.22 19.95
C ALA A 55 15.53 -1.72 20.30
N ARG A 56 16.48 -0.92 19.83
CA ARG A 56 16.40 0.54 19.97
C ARG A 56 15.30 1.09 19.04
N LEU A 57 14.30 1.76 19.62
CA LEU A 57 13.31 2.50 18.84
C LEU A 57 13.89 3.87 18.43
N ILE A 58 13.78 4.19 17.14
CA ILE A 58 14.23 5.46 16.54
C ILE A 58 13.02 6.07 15.82
N GLU A 59 12.49 7.14 16.38
CA GLU A 59 11.40 7.87 15.76
C GLU A 59 11.94 8.99 14.87
N THR A 60 11.51 9.03 13.62
CA THR A 60 11.96 10.04 12.66
C THR A 60 10.91 10.34 11.59
N ALA A 61 10.80 11.62 11.20
CA ALA A 61 10.04 12.03 10.02
C ALA A 61 10.89 11.97 8.72
N ASP A 62 12.22 11.87 8.86
CA ASP A 62 13.16 11.76 7.73
C ASP A 62 14.22 10.69 8.01
N VAL A 63 14.07 9.56 7.29
CA VAL A 63 14.98 8.41 7.40
C VAL A 63 16.44 8.75 7.01
N ASN A 64 16.65 9.78 6.21
CA ASN A 64 17.97 10.23 5.76
C ASN A 64 18.55 11.34 6.63
N SER A 65 17.88 11.75 7.70
CA SER A 65 18.40 12.81 8.59
C SER A 65 19.71 12.41 9.24
N PRO A 66 20.63 13.35 9.50
CA PRO A 66 21.89 13.06 10.18
C PRO A 66 21.72 12.36 11.53
N ASP A 67 20.66 12.70 12.28
CA ASP A 67 20.37 12.09 13.58
C ASP A 67 19.95 10.63 13.43
N THR A 68 19.10 10.32 12.46
CA THR A 68 18.68 8.94 12.14
C THR A 68 19.88 8.11 11.70
N ILE A 69 20.71 8.65 10.79
CA ILE A 69 21.95 8.01 10.32
C ILE A 69 22.91 7.73 11.49
N ALA A 70 23.10 8.71 12.38
CA ALA A 70 23.96 8.56 13.55
C ALA A 70 23.42 7.51 14.53
N ALA A 71 22.10 7.48 14.75
CA ALA A 71 21.45 6.50 15.62
C ALA A 71 21.56 5.08 15.06
N LEU A 72 21.37 4.88 13.76
CA LEU A 72 21.56 3.61 13.08
C LEU A 72 23.04 3.16 13.11
N ARG A 73 23.98 4.09 12.88
CA ARG A 73 25.42 3.79 12.97
C ARG A 73 25.81 3.31 14.37
N GLN A 74 25.22 3.88 15.44
CA GLN A 74 25.43 3.43 16.83
C GLN A 74 24.82 2.05 17.11
N ALA A 75 23.75 1.70 16.41
CA ALA A 75 23.11 0.38 16.51
C ALA A 75 23.91 -0.69 15.75
N GLU A 76 24.86 -0.32 14.89
CA GLU A 76 25.75 -1.21 14.13
C GLU A 76 25.01 -2.39 13.46
N PRO A 77 23.99 -2.15 12.62
CA PRO A 77 23.31 -3.23 11.92
C PRO A 77 24.19 -3.82 10.81
N ASP A 78 24.15 -5.14 10.66
CA ASP A 78 24.77 -5.83 9.51
C ASP A 78 23.95 -5.63 8.24
N MET A 79 22.61 -5.56 8.36
CA MET A 79 21.67 -5.30 7.27
C MET A 79 20.49 -4.44 7.74
N ILE A 80 19.81 -3.81 6.79
CA ILE A 80 18.61 -3.00 7.06
C ILE A 80 17.48 -3.44 6.13
N PHE A 81 16.29 -3.67 6.67
CA PHE A 81 15.05 -3.83 5.91
C PHE A 81 14.23 -2.54 5.91
N VAL A 82 13.70 -2.17 4.76
CA VAL A 82 12.80 -1.03 4.56
C VAL A 82 11.49 -1.56 3.97
N VAL A 83 10.45 -1.65 4.79
CA VAL A 83 9.17 -2.25 4.43
C VAL A 83 8.04 -1.27 4.73
N GLY A 84 7.18 -0.99 3.74
CA GLY A 84 6.07 -0.06 3.91
C GLY A 84 6.49 1.41 4.11
N TRP A 85 7.72 1.78 3.77
CA TRP A 85 8.25 3.14 3.93
C TRP A 85 8.13 3.95 2.65
N SER A 86 7.73 5.22 2.75
CA SER A 86 7.38 6.04 1.60
C SER A 86 8.47 6.96 1.08
N GLN A 87 9.55 7.16 1.84
CA GLN A 87 10.70 7.97 1.42
C GLN A 87 11.74 7.08 0.74
N LEU A 88 12.44 7.63 -0.25
CA LEU A 88 13.63 7.00 -0.80
C LEU A 88 14.78 7.11 0.21
N VAL A 89 15.51 6.04 0.39
CA VAL A 89 16.77 6.06 1.14
C VAL A 89 17.89 6.50 0.23
N LEU A 90 18.82 7.33 0.76
CA LEU A 90 19.91 7.93 0.00
C LEU A 90 21.22 7.18 0.25
N ASP A 91 22.24 7.53 -0.51
CA ASP A 91 23.56 6.88 -0.53
C ASP A 91 24.17 6.67 0.85
N GLU A 92 24.07 7.66 1.76
CA GLU A 92 24.64 7.54 3.11
C GLU A 92 23.92 6.46 3.93
N PHE A 93 22.59 6.39 3.82
CA PHE A 93 21.80 5.34 4.44
C PHE A 93 22.12 3.96 3.85
N ILE A 94 22.18 3.86 2.51
CA ILE A 94 22.42 2.60 1.79
C ILE A 94 23.77 1.99 2.16
N ARG A 95 24.77 2.82 2.43
CA ARG A 95 26.14 2.40 2.79
C ARG A 95 26.35 2.10 4.26
N LEU A 96 25.33 2.28 5.12
CA LEU A 96 25.46 2.01 6.56
C LEU A 96 25.73 0.53 6.86
N PRO A 97 24.90 -0.41 6.39
CA PRO A 97 25.08 -1.81 6.73
C PRO A 97 26.01 -2.52 5.74
N PRO A 98 26.99 -3.34 6.23
CA PRO A 98 27.91 -4.03 5.35
C PRO A 98 27.29 -5.12 4.47
N GLN A 99 26.12 -5.66 4.84
CA GLN A 99 25.42 -6.73 4.10
C GLN A 99 24.29 -6.19 3.20
N GLY A 100 24.08 -4.86 3.19
CA GLY A 100 23.14 -4.21 2.29
C GLY A 100 21.80 -3.83 2.91
N VAL A 101 21.04 -3.07 2.14
CA VAL A 101 19.68 -2.60 2.46
C VAL A 101 18.69 -3.34 1.57
N PHE A 102 17.60 -3.83 2.16
CA PHE A 102 16.58 -4.60 1.45
C PHE A 102 15.24 -3.93 1.54
N GLY A 103 14.52 -3.89 0.43
CA GLY A 103 13.16 -3.38 0.33
C GLY A 103 12.18 -4.43 -0.14
N MET A 104 10.90 -4.19 0.11
CA MET A 104 9.82 -5.01 -0.41
C MET A 104 8.84 -4.14 -1.18
N HIS A 105 8.48 -4.57 -2.39
CA HIS A 105 7.57 -3.83 -3.25
C HIS A 105 6.40 -4.73 -3.70
N PRO A 106 5.13 -4.28 -3.58
CA PRO A 106 3.95 -5.11 -3.84
C PRO A 106 3.62 -5.23 -5.34
N THR A 107 4.64 -5.52 -6.16
CA THR A 107 4.52 -5.88 -7.58
C THR A 107 5.56 -6.94 -7.97
N LEU A 108 5.43 -7.47 -9.18
CA LEU A 108 6.45 -8.34 -9.79
C LEU A 108 7.46 -7.48 -10.56
N LEU A 109 8.49 -6.98 -9.84
CA LEU A 109 9.57 -6.21 -10.47
C LEU A 109 10.21 -6.98 -11.63
N PRO A 110 10.67 -6.29 -12.67
CA PRO A 110 10.91 -4.85 -12.81
C PRO A 110 9.69 -4.05 -13.23
N ARG A 111 8.52 -4.66 -13.40
CA ARG A 111 7.30 -3.95 -13.79
C ARG A 111 6.66 -3.27 -12.59
N HIS A 112 6.02 -2.10 -12.87
CA HIS A 112 5.16 -1.41 -11.91
C HIS A 112 5.92 -0.95 -10.64
N ARG A 113 7.15 -0.42 -10.82
CA ARG A 113 7.87 0.31 -9.78
C ARG A 113 7.05 1.52 -9.31
N GLY A 114 7.41 2.12 -8.18
CA GLY A 114 6.83 3.38 -7.73
C GLY A 114 5.80 3.21 -6.63
N ARG A 115 4.63 3.85 -6.72
CA ARG A 115 3.73 3.99 -5.58
C ARG A 115 2.30 3.54 -5.87
N ALA A 116 1.51 3.34 -4.79
CA ALA A 116 0.10 2.96 -4.85
C ALA A 116 -0.15 1.66 -5.66
N ALA A 117 0.74 0.67 -5.51
CA ALA A 117 0.75 -0.54 -6.32
C ALA A 117 -0.57 -1.33 -6.27
N ILE A 118 -1.18 -1.48 -5.09
CA ILE A 118 -2.45 -2.21 -4.92
C ILE A 118 -3.60 -1.54 -5.66
N PRO A 119 -3.90 -0.23 -5.46
CA PRO A 119 -4.91 0.45 -6.27
C PRO A 119 -4.65 0.36 -7.77
N TRP A 120 -3.42 0.59 -8.21
CA TRP A 120 -3.09 0.54 -9.62
C TRP A 120 -3.22 -0.85 -10.23
N ALA A 121 -2.93 -1.92 -9.48
CA ALA A 121 -3.11 -3.29 -9.97
C ALA A 121 -4.59 -3.58 -10.31
N ILE A 122 -5.52 -3.13 -9.47
CA ILE A 122 -6.96 -3.26 -9.69
C ILE A 122 -7.42 -2.36 -10.84
N LEU A 123 -7.07 -1.06 -10.81
CA LEU A 123 -7.45 -0.08 -11.85
C LEU A 123 -6.91 -0.42 -13.23
N SER A 124 -5.76 -1.09 -13.30
CA SER A 124 -5.18 -1.57 -14.55
C SER A 124 -5.77 -2.89 -15.03
N GLY A 125 -6.73 -3.47 -14.30
CA GLY A 125 -7.38 -4.74 -14.68
C GLY A 125 -6.43 -5.92 -14.70
N LEU A 126 -5.38 -5.93 -13.84
CA LEU A 126 -4.43 -7.03 -13.81
C LEU A 126 -5.10 -8.30 -13.23
N ALA A 127 -4.83 -9.45 -13.85
CA ALA A 127 -5.25 -10.74 -13.33
C ALA A 127 -4.35 -11.25 -12.19
N LYS A 128 -3.16 -10.68 -12.04
CA LYS A 128 -2.21 -10.97 -10.97
C LYS A 128 -1.27 -9.80 -10.72
N THR A 129 -0.79 -9.70 -9.49
CA THR A 129 0.34 -8.90 -9.04
C THR A 129 1.33 -9.80 -8.29
N GLY A 130 2.05 -9.28 -7.35
CA GLY A 130 2.93 -10.06 -6.48
C GLY A 130 3.66 -9.18 -5.51
N VAL A 131 4.63 -9.77 -4.81
CA VAL A 131 5.56 -9.05 -3.95
C VAL A 131 6.97 -9.41 -4.37
N THR A 132 7.85 -8.43 -4.42
CA THR A 132 9.26 -8.59 -4.67
C THR A 132 10.06 -8.14 -3.45
N LEU A 133 10.89 -9.03 -2.91
CA LEU A 133 11.99 -8.68 -2.02
C LEU A 133 13.22 -8.40 -2.89
N PHE A 134 13.85 -7.26 -2.69
CA PHE A 134 14.99 -6.81 -3.51
C PHE A 134 16.01 -6.03 -2.69
N GLU A 135 17.24 -5.94 -3.17
CA GLU A 135 18.30 -5.15 -2.60
C GLU A 135 18.20 -3.68 -3.06
N ILE A 136 18.27 -2.74 -2.16
CA ILE A 136 18.34 -1.31 -2.48
C ILE A 136 19.81 -0.95 -2.64
N SER A 137 20.26 -0.78 -3.89
CA SER A 137 21.68 -0.56 -4.22
C SER A 137 22.02 0.88 -4.57
N ASP A 138 21.03 1.67 -4.97
CA ASP A 138 21.17 3.08 -5.30
C ASP A 138 19.88 3.85 -4.93
N GLY A 139 19.87 5.14 -5.08
CA GLY A 139 18.70 5.99 -4.80
C GLY A 139 17.55 5.87 -5.83
N THR A 140 17.62 4.93 -6.78
CA THR A 140 16.58 4.71 -7.77
C THR A 140 15.50 3.79 -7.21
N ALA A 141 14.25 4.22 -7.26
CA ALA A 141 13.14 3.44 -6.71
C ALA A 141 13.04 2.04 -7.34
N ASP A 142 12.97 1.02 -6.49
CA ASP A 142 12.66 -0.38 -6.83
C ASP A 142 13.54 -0.99 -7.94
N SER A 143 14.80 -0.54 -8.08
CA SER A 143 15.68 -0.89 -9.20
C SER A 143 16.66 -2.01 -8.93
N GLY A 144 16.96 -2.32 -7.67
CA GLY A 144 18.02 -3.23 -7.27
C GLY A 144 17.76 -4.71 -7.56
N ALA A 145 18.74 -5.55 -7.25
CA ALA A 145 18.69 -6.97 -7.55
C ALA A 145 17.56 -7.69 -6.77
N ILE A 146 16.83 -8.55 -7.47
CA ILE A 146 15.74 -9.34 -6.89
C ILE A 146 16.32 -10.47 -6.05
N VAL A 147 15.85 -10.60 -4.81
CA VAL A 147 16.10 -11.71 -3.89
C VAL A 147 15.05 -12.80 -4.09
N GLY A 148 13.78 -12.40 -4.12
CA GLY A 148 12.68 -13.34 -4.33
C GLY A 148 11.39 -12.64 -4.74
N GLN A 149 10.47 -13.42 -5.30
CA GLN A 149 9.14 -12.95 -5.71
C GLN A 149 8.08 -14.00 -5.36
N VAL A 150 6.90 -13.51 -4.95
CA VAL A 150 5.69 -14.30 -4.77
C VAL A 150 4.59 -13.71 -5.64
N GLU A 151 3.95 -14.52 -6.46
CA GLU A 151 2.80 -14.10 -7.28
C GLU A 151 1.51 -14.09 -6.43
N VAL A 152 0.68 -13.07 -6.62
CA VAL A 152 -0.61 -12.89 -5.96
C VAL A 152 -1.71 -12.78 -7.03
N PRO A 153 -2.65 -13.73 -7.11
CA PRO A 153 -3.77 -13.66 -8.05
C PRO A 153 -4.76 -12.58 -7.61
N ILE A 154 -5.31 -11.85 -8.60
CA ILE A 154 -6.35 -10.83 -8.41
C ILE A 154 -7.66 -11.37 -8.97
N ALA A 155 -8.66 -11.58 -8.11
CA ALA A 155 -9.99 -12.00 -8.52
C ALA A 155 -10.73 -10.85 -9.23
N ARG A 156 -11.77 -11.20 -10.01
CA ARG A 156 -12.56 -10.21 -10.77
C ARG A 156 -13.27 -9.19 -9.86
N ASP A 157 -13.63 -9.62 -8.67
CA ASP A 157 -14.31 -8.85 -7.63
C ASP A 157 -13.39 -8.46 -6.46
N GLU A 158 -12.06 -8.61 -6.65
CA GLU A 158 -11.06 -8.28 -5.64
C GLU A 158 -11.15 -6.81 -5.25
N THR A 159 -11.18 -6.53 -3.95
CA THR A 159 -11.11 -5.17 -3.42
C THR A 159 -9.69 -4.84 -2.98
N ALA A 160 -9.42 -3.56 -2.73
CA ALA A 160 -8.14 -3.15 -2.15
C ALA A 160 -7.89 -3.82 -0.79
N GLU A 161 -8.93 -4.01 0.02
CA GLU A 161 -8.85 -4.66 1.32
C GLU A 161 -8.42 -6.12 1.22
N THR A 162 -9.10 -6.89 0.36
CA THR A 162 -8.79 -8.32 0.19
C THR A 162 -7.46 -8.54 -0.51
N LEU A 163 -7.10 -7.67 -1.48
CA LEU A 163 -5.79 -7.73 -2.12
C LEU A 163 -4.66 -7.34 -1.16
N TYR A 164 -4.89 -6.35 -0.27
CA TYR A 164 -3.93 -5.95 0.75
C TYR A 164 -3.60 -7.13 1.69
N ALA A 165 -4.61 -7.89 2.11
CA ALA A 165 -4.40 -9.08 2.94
C ALA A 165 -3.53 -10.13 2.23
N LYS A 166 -3.85 -10.46 0.97
CA LYS A 166 -3.04 -11.41 0.15
C LYS A 166 -1.61 -10.92 -0.06
N VAL A 167 -1.44 -9.62 -0.29
CA VAL A 167 -0.12 -9.00 -0.43
C VAL A 167 0.66 -9.07 0.88
N THR A 168 0.00 -8.89 2.03
CA THR A 168 0.62 -9.05 3.35
C THR A 168 1.09 -10.50 3.56
N ASP A 169 0.28 -11.49 3.22
CA ASP A 169 0.69 -12.90 3.30
C ASP A 169 1.91 -13.20 2.43
N ALA A 170 1.95 -12.64 1.21
CA ALA A 170 3.10 -12.79 0.32
C ALA A 170 4.38 -12.10 0.85
N HIS A 171 4.25 -10.95 1.56
CA HIS A 171 5.36 -10.33 2.27
C HIS A 171 5.90 -11.26 3.37
N LEU A 172 5.01 -11.82 4.19
CA LEU A 172 5.37 -12.74 5.27
C LEU A 172 6.04 -14.02 4.73
N GLU A 173 5.55 -14.54 3.59
CA GLU A 173 6.17 -15.69 2.93
C GLU A 173 7.62 -15.39 2.53
N LEU A 174 7.86 -14.24 1.87
CA LEU A 174 9.19 -13.81 1.46
C LEU A 174 10.13 -13.61 2.67
N VAL A 175 9.65 -12.99 3.74
CA VAL A 175 10.43 -12.80 4.97
C VAL A 175 10.83 -14.14 5.57
N ARG A 176 9.88 -15.06 5.78
CA ARG A 176 10.16 -16.38 6.36
C ARG A 176 11.12 -17.21 5.53
N ARG A 177 11.03 -17.09 4.21
CA ARG A 177 11.90 -17.83 3.29
C ARG A 177 13.30 -17.23 3.20
N TYR A 178 13.39 -15.92 2.98
CA TYR A 178 14.66 -15.33 2.58
C TYR A 178 15.45 -14.66 3.71
N VAL A 179 14.84 -14.38 4.87
CA VAL A 179 15.63 -13.87 6.01
C VAL A 179 16.70 -14.86 6.43
N PRO A 180 16.44 -16.19 6.61
CA PRO A 180 17.50 -17.16 6.91
C PRO A 180 18.60 -17.20 5.83
N GLU A 181 18.23 -17.19 4.54
CA GLU A 181 19.18 -17.20 3.43
C GLU A 181 20.01 -15.90 3.34
N LEU A 182 19.44 -14.77 3.77
CA LEU A 182 20.16 -13.50 3.89
C LEU A 182 21.13 -13.51 5.07
N LEU A 183 20.72 -14.11 6.19
CA LEU A 183 21.56 -14.24 7.39
C LEU A 183 22.76 -15.14 7.17
N ASP A 184 22.67 -16.18 6.34
CA ASP A 184 23.79 -17.07 6.03
C ASP A 184 24.53 -16.69 4.74
N GLY A 185 24.05 -15.66 4.00
CA GLY A 185 24.68 -15.18 2.78
C GLY A 185 24.36 -15.99 1.52
N SER A 186 23.45 -16.96 1.56
CA SER A 186 23.07 -17.81 0.42
C SER A 186 21.96 -17.23 -0.48
N ALA A 187 21.30 -16.17 -0.04
CA ALA A 187 20.20 -15.56 -0.76
C ALA A 187 20.61 -15.06 -2.17
N PRO A 188 19.81 -15.32 -3.20
CA PRO A 188 20.12 -14.92 -4.57
C PRO A 188 20.11 -13.39 -4.73
N ARG A 189 20.81 -12.91 -5.77
CA ARG A 189 20.83 -11.51 -6.22
C ARG A 189 20.68 -11.51 -7.75
N ILE A 190 19.44 -11.41 -8.23
CA ILE A 190 19.11 -11.49 -9.65
C ILE A 190 18.95 -10.06 -10.21
N PRO A 191 19.83 -9.59 -11.10
CA PRO A 191 19.69 -8.27 -11.70
C PRO A 191 18.35 -8.12 -12.44
N GLN A 192 17.70 -6.96 -12.30
CA GLN A 192 16.48 -6.68 -13.03
C GLN A 192 16.75 -6.39 -14.51
N ASP A 193 15.92 -6.92 -15.42
CA ASP A 193 15.91 -6.52 -16.82
C ASP A 193 15.23 -5.15 -16.98
N THR A 194 16.03 -4.08 -17.03
CA THR A 194 15.54 -2.70 -17.09
C THR A 194 14.72 -2.40 -18.36
N ARG A 195 14.87 -3.18 -19.44
CA ARG A 195 14.05 -3.03 -20.66
C ARG A 195 12.59 -3.37 -20.43
N ARG A 196 12.29 -4.13 -19.38
CA ARG A 196 10.93 -4.52 -18.98
C ARG A 196 10.38 -3.64 -17.84
N ALA A 197 11.15 -2.66 -17.39
CA ALA A 197 10.73 -1.79 -16.29
C ALA A 197 9.59 -0.87 -16.72
N SER A 198 8.63 -0.70 -15.81
CA SER A 198 7.58 0.30 -15.89
C SER A 198 7.33 0.87 -14.48
N ALA A 199 6.67 2.02 -14.39
CA ALA A 199 6.39 2.65 -13.11
C ALA A 199 4.95 3.17 -13.05
N TRP A 200 4.40 3.19 -11.84
CA TRP A 200 3.14 3.82 -11.52
C TRP A 200 3.36 5.11 -10.72
N PRO A 201 2.55 6.13 -10.98
CA PRO A 201 2.62 7.39 -10.26
C PRO A 201 2.08 7.24 -8.83
N LYS A 202 2.46 8.21 -7.97
CA LYS A 202 1.87 8.37 -6.64
C LYS A 202 0.37 8.68 -6.78
N ARG A 203 -0.43 8.17 -5.83
CA ARG A 203 -1.80 8.61 -5.57
C ARG A 203 -1.88 9.33 -4.22
N THR A 204 -2.85 10.22 -4.12
CA THR A 204 -3.18 10.97 -2.90
C THR A 204 -4.66 10.78 -2.59
N PRO A 205 -5.15 11.11 -1.38
CA PRO A 205 -6.58 11.07 -1.08
C PRO A 205 -7.44 11.87 -2.07
N ALA A 206 -6.93 12.99 -2.60
CA ALA A 206 -7.64 13.81 -3.59
C ALA A 206 -7.90 13.08 -4.92
N ASP A 207 -7.04 12.11 -5.27
CA ASP A 207 -7.24 11.28 -6.46
C ASP A 207 -8.42 10.30 -6.32
N GLY A 208 -9.09 10.26 -5.17
CA GLY A 208 -10.26 9.41 -4.93
C GLY A 208 -11.57 10.00 -5.44
N ILE A 209 -11.61 11.23 -5.95
CA ILE A 209 -12.84 11.86 -6.47
C ILE A 209 -13.48 11.00 -7.57
N ILE A 210 -14.82 10.85 -7.50
CA ILE A 210 -15.59 10.12 -8.49
C ILE A 210 -15.99 11.07 -9.62
N ASP A 211 -15.56 10.75 -10.84
CA ASP A 211 -16.05 11.40 -12.07
C ASP A 211 -17.26 10.62 -12.61
N TRP A 212 -18.46 11.08 -12.29
CA TRP A 212 -19.71 10.44 -12.67
C TRP A 212 -19.94 10.36 -14.17
N GLU A 213 -19.30 11.18 -15.00
CA GLU A 213 -19.38 11.09 -16.46
C GLU A 213 -18.72 9.81 -17.01
N THR A 214 -18.02 9.07 -16.16
CA THR A 214 -17.40 7.79 -16.48
C THR A 214 -18.42 6.66 -16.46
N ARG A 215 -18.18 5.57 -17.20
CA ARG A 215 -19.05 4.39 -17.25
C ARG A 215 -19.03 3.59 -15.94
N ALA A 216 -20.17 3.02 -15.57
CA ALA A 216 -20.37 2.30 -14.31
C ALA A 216 -19.36 1.15 -14.05
N PRO A 217 -18.97 0.28 -15.01
CA PRO A 217 -17.97 -0.75 -14.76
C PRO A 217 -16.60 -0.20 -14.33
N TYR A 218 -16.18 0.94 -14.90
CA TYR A 218 -14.93 1.57 -14.47
C TYR A 218 -15.06 2.22 -13.09
N LEU A 219 -16.19 2.85 -12.78
CA LEU A 219 -16.44 3.41 -11.46
C LEU A 219 -16.57 2.33 -10.38
N TYR A 220 -17.05 1.15 -10.72
CA TYR A 220 -16.98 -0.01 -9.83
C TYR A 220 -15.53 -0.36 -9.49
N ASP A 221 -14.66 -0.45 -10.51
CA ASP A 221 -13.22 -0.68 -10.29
C ASP A 221 -12.58 0.47 -9.50
N TRP A 222 -13.02 1.71 -9.76
CA TRP A 222 -12.56 2.89 -9.04
C TRP A 222 -12.86 2.82 -7.55
N VAL A 223 -14.07 2.44 -7.17
CA VAL A 223 -14.49 2.30 -5.76
C VAL A 223 -13.71 1.16 -5.09
N ARG A 224 -13.76 -0.05 -5.67
CA ARG A 224 -13.13 -1.22 -5.04
C ARG A 224 -11.60 -1.15 -4.94
N ALA A 225 -10.94 -0.39 -5.82
CA ALA A 225 -9.50 -0.18 -5.79
C ALA A 225 -9.03 0.77 -4.68
N GLN A 226 -9.92 1.56 -4.11
CA GLN A 226 -9.60 2.60 -3.14
C GLN A 226 -10.32 2.43 -1.80
N THR A 227 -11.08 1.32 -1.62
CA THR A 227 -11.69 1.00 -0.33
C THR A 227 -10.63 0.74 0.74
N ARG A 228 -11.04 0.47 1.95
CA ARG A 228 -10.14 0.23 3.09
C ARG A 228 -8.97 -0.69 2.72
N PRO A 229 -7.76 -0.46 3.21
CA PRO A 229 -7.34 0.55 4.20
C PRO A 229 -7.03 1.95 3.61
N TYR A 230 -7.41 2.22 2.37
CA TYR A 230 -7.22 3.52 1.72
C TYR A 230 -8.35 4.50 2.08
N PRO A 231 -8.19 5.80 1.78
CA PRO A 231 -9.15 6.86 2.15
C PRO A 231 -10.54 6.78 1.50
N GLY A 232 -10.75 5.85 0.56
CA GLY A 232 -12.01 5.66 -0.16
C GLY A 232 -12.16 6.52 -1.42
N ALA A 233 -13.03 6.05 -2.33
CA ALA A 233 -13.54 6.89 -3.40
C ALA A 233 -14.56 7.87 -2.81
N PHE A 234 -14.65 9.09 -3.32
CA PHE A 234 -15.56 10.08 -2.74
C PHE A 234 -16.17 10.98 -3.80
N THR A 235 -17.28 11.60 -3.41
CA THR A 235 -18.02 12.62 -4.15
C THR A 235 -18.57 13.66 -3.18
N TYR A 236 -19.39 14.59 -3.66
CA TYR A 236 -20.05 15.58 -2.82
C TYR A 236 -21.56 15.61 -3.08
N LEU A 237 -22.32 15.84 -2.01
CA LEU A 237 -23.73 16.24 -2.08
C LEU A 237 -23.85 17.67 -1.55
N GLY A 238 -23.89 18.65 -2.45
CA GLY A 238 -23.65 20.04 -2.07
C GLY A 238 -22.25 20.23 -1.53
N ASP A 239 -22.11 20.68 -0.28
CA ASP A 239 -20.81 20.85 0.39
C ASP A 239 -20.38 19.62 1.23
N ASP A 240 -21.26 18.63 1.37
CA ASP A 240 -21.02 17.46 2.21
C ASP A 240 -20.23 16.39 1.42
N LYS A 241 -19.06 16.00 1.95
CA LYS A 241 -18.27 14.92 1.39
C LYS A 241 -18.91 13.57 1.68
N VAL A 242 -19.15 12.80 0.62
CA VAL A 242 -19.70 11.43 0.68
C VAL A 242 -18.62 10.46 0.25
N VAL A 243 -18.15 9.61 1.17
CA VAL A 243 -17.21 8.53 0.85
C VAL A 243 -18.01 7.28 0.44
N VAL A 244 -17.61 6.67 -0.67
CA VAL A 244 -18.22 5.45 -1.20
C VAL A 244 -17.24 4.29 -0.97
N TRP A 245 -17.57 3.41 -0.03
CA TRP A 245 -16.74 2.28 0.33
C TRP A 245 -17.02 1.05 -0.51
N ARG A 246 -18.31 0.87 -0.91
CA ARG A 246 -18.73 -0.26 -1.73
C ARG A 246 -19.85 0.15 -2.68
N ALA A 247 -19.75 -0.32 -3.91
CA ALA A 247 -20.75 -0.10 -4.94
C ALA A 247 -20.81 -1.30 -5.88
N ARG A 248 -21.87 -1.39 -6.68
CA ARG A 248 -21.97 -2.36 -7.78
C ARG A 248 -22.63 -1.73 -9.00
N PRO A 249 -22.26 -2.15 -10.22
CA PRO A 249 -22.87 -1.64 -11.43
C PRO A 249 -24.31 -2.14 -11.58
N VAL A 250 -25.14 -1.31 -12.20
CA VAL A 250 -26.54 -1.59 -12.53
C VAL A 250 -26.91 -0.93 -13.86
N GLU A 251 -27.90 -1.47 -14.54
CA GLU A 251 -28.48 -0.83 -15.71
C GLU A 251 -29.38 0.34 -15.29
N VAL A 252 -29.18 1.49 -15.91
CA VAL A 252 -30.05 2.67 -15.77
C VAL A 252 -30.53 3.06 -17.16
N ALA A 253 -31.84 2.89 -17.39
CA ALA A 253 -32.45 3.18 -18.69
C ALA A 253 -32.78 4.66 -18.89
N GLU A 254 -32.87 5.44 -17.83
CA GLU A 254 -33.24 6.84 -17.83
C GLU A 254 -32.10 7.71 -18.35
N ARG A 255 -32.42 8.63 -19.26
CA ARG A 255 -31.47 9.63 -19.75
C ARG A 255 -31.49 10.85 -18.83
N VAL A 256 -30.71 10.78 -17.78
CA VAL A 256 -30.51 11.87 -16.81
C VAL A 256 -29.04 12.27 -16.79
N ALA A 257 -28.75 13.43 -16.21
CA ALA A 257 -27.36 13.85 -16.04
C ALA A 257 -26.60 12.88 -15.12
N ALA A 258 -25.38 12.58 -15.46
CA ALA A 258 -24.50 11.74 -14.63
C ALA A 258 -24.34 12.36 -13.21
N GLY A 259 -24.24 11.51 -12.20
CA GLY A 259 -24.28 11.90 -10.78
C GLY A 259 -25.69 12.05 -10.21
N THR A 260 -26.75 11.98 -11.03
CA THR A 260 -28.13 12.09 -10.52
C THR A 260 -28.54 10.79 -9.80
N ILE A 261 -29.10 10.92 -8.60
CA ILE A 261 -29.70 9.84 -7.85
C ILE A 261 -31.07 9.53 -8.47
N VAL A 262 -31.19 8.41 -9.15
CA VAL A 262 -32.38 8.01 -9.92
C VAL A 262 -33.40 7.19 -9.10
N GLY A 263 -32.97 6.64 -7.96
CA GLY A 263 -33.83 5.82 -7.11
C GLY A 263 -33.06 5.14 -6.00
N HIS A 264 -33.69 4.13 -5.40
CA HIS A 264 -33.08 3.29 -4.35
C HIS A 264 -33.37 1.80 -4.59
N GLU A 265 -32.43 0.98 -4.17
CA GLU A 265 -32.62 -0.44 -3.90
C GLU A 265 -32.56 -0.67 -2.40
N GLY A 266 -33.72 -0.79 -1.72
CA GLY A 266 -33.79 -0.65 -0.26
C GLY A 266 -33.37 0.74 0.17
N ASP A 267 -32.36 0.84 1.04
CA ASP A 267 -31.79 2.13 1.49
C ASP A 267 -30.58 2.59 0.64
N MET A 268 -30.15 1.78 -0.34
CA MET A 268 -29.00 2.05 -1.18
C MET A 268 -29.37 2.92 -2.38
N ALA A 269 -28.70 4.06 -2.53
CA ALA A 269 -28.94 4.96 -3.64
C ALA A 269 -28.44 4.37 -4.97
N VAL A 270 -29.24 4.54 -6.03
CA VAL A 270 -28.87 4.26 -7.42
C VAL A 270 -28.50 5.57 -8.11
N VAL A 271 -27.27 5.66 -8.57
CA VAL A 271 -26.72 6.90 -9.19
C VAL A 271 -26.44 6.65 -10.66
N ALA A 272 -26.94 7.52 -11.53
CA ALA A 272 -26.67 7.48 -12.96
C ALA A 272 -25.20 7.81 -13.24
N CYS A 273 -24.58 7.07 -14.12
CA CYS A 273 -23.21 7.28 -14.62
C CYS A 273 -23.23 7.74 -16.07
N GLY A 274 -22.09 8.06 -16.68
CA GLY A 274 -22.01 8.36 -18.10
C GLY A 274 -22.57 7.23 -18.97
N GLU A 275 -22.44 5.98 -18.53
CA GLU A 275 -23.09 4.78 -19.08
C GLU A 275 -23.45 3.83 -17.94
N GLY A 276 -24.73 3.44 -17.84
CA GLY A 276 -25.25 2.63 -16.74
C GLY A 276 -25.38 3.42 -15.42
N GLY A 277 -25.31 2.74 -14.31
CA GLY A 277 -25.38 3.34 -12.98
C GLY A 277 -24.64 2.53 -11.92
N LEU A 278 -24.49 3.11 -10.74
CA LEU A 278 -23.98 2.44 -9.57
C LEU A 278 -25.03 2.41 -8.46
N VAL A 279 -25.18 1.25 -7.83
CA VAL A 279 -25.81 1.13 -6.50
C VAL A 279 -24.72 1.38 -5.47
N LEU A 280 -24.91 2.37 -4.60
CA LEU A 280 -24.01 2.70 -3.52
C LEU A 280 -24.36 1.84 -2.30
N GLU A 281 -23.63 0.75 -2.10
CA GLU A 281 -23.93 -0.25 -1.07
C GLU A 281 -23.46 0.15 0.32
N GLU A 282 -22.35 0.91 0.40
CA GLU A 282 -21.80 1.42 1.65
C GLU A 282 -21.25 2.82 1.45
N VAL A 283 -21.82 3.78 2.17
CA VAL A 283 -21.41 5.20 2.14
C VAL A 283 -21.19 5.75 3.54
N GLU A 284 -20.38 6.80 3.62
CA GLU A 284 -20.07 7.51 4.87
C GLU A 284 -20.10 9.03 4.60
N GLY A 285 -20.37 9.83 5.64
CA GLY A 285 -20.40 11.30 5.55
C GLY A 285 -21.81 11.89 5.36
N VAL A 286 -22.85 11.03 5.26
CA VAL A 286 -24.25 11.47 5.18
C VAL A 286 -25.12 10.75 6.20
N THR A 287 -26.19 11.41 6.67
CA THR A 287 -27.18 10.82 7.57
C THR A 287 -28.46 10.54 6.81
N GLY A 288 -28.88 9.26 6.77
CA GLY A 288 -30.08 8.82 6.05
C GLY A 288 -29.88 8.61 4.55
N PRO A 289 -30.97 8.24 3.84
CA PRO A 289 -30.91 7.96 2.40
C PRO A 289 -30.62 9.23 1.59
N LEU A 290 -29.77 9.09 0.58
CA LEU A 290 -29.46 10.16 -0.37
C LEU A 290 -30.72 10.53 -1.18
N PRO A 291 -31.10 11.82 -1.33
CA PRO A 291 -32.39 12.22 -1.92
C PRO A 291 -32.46 11.90 -3.41
N VAL A 292 -33.56 11.26 -3.88
CA VAL A 292 -33.83 11.06 -5.31
C VAL A 292 -33.96 12.40 -6.01
N GLY A 293 -33.34 12.53 -7.19
CA GLY A 293 -33.27 13.76 -7.98
C GLY A 293 -32.11 14.69 -7.59
N ALA A 294 -31.45 14.48 -6.44
CA ALA A 294 -30.24 15.21 -6.13
C ALA A 294 -29.07 14.75 -7.03
N ARG A 295 -28.07 15.62 -7.19
CA ARG A 295 -26.90 15.35 -8.01
C ARG A 295 -25.64 15.33 -7.14
N LEU A 296 -24.86 14.28 -7.28
CA LEU A 296 -23.52 14.12 -6.72
C LEU A 296 -22.48 14.70 -7.70
N GLY A 297 -21.43 15.39 -7.19
CA GLY A 297 -20.39 15.94 -8.05
C GLY A 297 -19.51 16.96 -7.38
#